data_189e9e06df6c861c3399c7acea5f9fc9
#
_entry.id   189e9e06df6c861c3399c7acea5f9fc9
#
_cell.length_a   1.000
_cell.length_b   1.000
_cell.length_c   1.000
_cell.angle_alpha   90.00
_cell.angle_beta   90.00
_cell.angle_gamma   90.00
#
_symmetry.space_group_name_H-M   'P 1'
#
loop_
_entity.id
_entity.type
_entity.pdbx_description
1 polymer ?
#
loop_
_entity_poly.entity_id
_entity_poly.type
_entity_poly.pdbx_seq_one_letter_code
_entity_poly.pdbx_strand_id
1 'polypeptide(L)'
;MSKISNLIFHNKKHYITQKFSNKHKAVDYGTYRKKIKQYAIEDGIITFTGLISGGKAVKIKYPRINMEFMHLHLDKILVKKGQSVNKKTAIGTTGMTGIATGIHLHLRIKDLKSNKILDPEEYAKTYEEDNHIYYIVKKGDNLSKIGKKYKMTWQEIYNKNKEIIGNNPNLIRVGQKLFIQ
;
A
#
# COMPACT_ATOMS: atom_id res chain seq x y z
N MET A 1 12.30 -3.61 13.28
CA MET A 1 11.88 -3.40 11.87
C MET A 1 10.61 -2.62 11.85
N SER A 2 10.46 -1.72 10.87
CA SER A 2 9.32 -0.82 10.84
C SER A 2 8.03 -1.50 10.41
N LYS A 3 6.90 -0.87 10.72
CA LYS A 3 5.57 -1.32 10.30
C LYS A 3 5.48 -1.43 8.76
N ILE A 4 6.06 -0.47 8.03
CA ILE A 4 6.03 -0.47 6.55
C ILE A 4 6.81 -1.65 5.98
N SER A 5 8.04 -1.90 6.44
CA SER A 5 8.82 -3.05 5.94
C SER A 5 8.15 -4.37 6.27
N ASN A 6 7.50 -4.50 7.44
CA ASN A 6 6.73 -5.69 7.79
C ASN A 6 5.52 -5.90 6.86
N LEU A 7 4.81 -4.83 6.47
CA LEU A 7 3.72 -4.90 5.50
C LEU A 7 4.24 -5.33 4.11
N ILE A 8 5.33 -4.71 3.63
CA ILE A 8 5.92 -5.05 2.33
C ILE A 8 6.32 -6.52 2.25
N PHE A 9 6.88 -7.07 3.31
CA PHE A 9 7.38 -8.45 3.34
C PHE A 9 6.40 -9.46 3.95
N HIS A 10 5.18 -9.06 4.33
CA HIS A 10 4.22 -9.90 5.06
C HIS A 10 4.88 -10.62 6.25
N ASN A 11 5.60 -9.85 7.07
CA ASN A 11 6.34 -10.30 8.26
C ASN A 11 7.43 -11.36 7.99
N LYS A 12 7.88 -11.55 6.74
CA LYS A 12 9.05 -12.39 6.46
C LYS A 12 10.31 -11.75 7.03
N LYS A 13 11.25 -12.57 7.49
CA LYS A 13 12.52 -12.12 8.07
C LYS A 13 13.30 -11.24 7.06
N HIS A 14 13.69 -10.07 7.51
CA HIS A 14 14.52 -9.08 6.79
C HIS A 14 15.29 -8.25 7.80
N TYR A 15 16.24 -7.43 7.35
CA TYR A 15 17.05 -6.56 8.21
C TYR A 15 17.54 -5.36 7.40
N ILE A 16 17.87 -4.26 8.06
CA ILE A 16 18.40 -3.07 7.38
C ILE A 16 19.87 -3.32 7.08
N THR A 17 20.25 -3.22 5.80
CA THR A 17 21.64 -3.27 5.32
C THR A 17 22.22 -1.88 5.11
N GLN A 18 21.39 -0.91 4.72
CA GLN A 18 21.80 0.48 4.58
C GLN A 18 20.67 1.43 5.00
N LYS A 19 20.99 2.38 5.87
CA LYS A 19 20.03 3.38 6.36
C LYS A 19 19.92 4.57 5.39
N PHE A 20 18.82 5.30 5.52
CA PHE A 20 18.63 6.58 4.86
C PHE A 20 19.73 7.59 5.26
N SER A 21 20.22 8.36 4.29
CA SER A 21 21.21 9.41 4.50
C SER A 21 21.17 10.46 3.38
N ASN A 22 21.98 11.51 3.49
CA ASN A 22 22.12 12.49 2.42
C ASN A 22 22.66 11.90 1.12
N LYS A 23 23.50 10.87 1.20
CA LYS A 23 24.08 10.17 0.04
C LYS A 23 23.24 8.98 -0.43
N HIS A 24 22.33 8.46 0.42
CA HIS A 24 21.48 7.32 0.13
C HIS A 24 20.03 7.64 0.50
N LYS A 25 19.26 8.18 -0.45
CA LYS A 25 17.87 8.64 -0.25
C LYS A 25 16.87 7.48 -0.29
N ALA A 26 17.18 6.40 0.46
CA ALA A 26 16.37 5.19 0.58
C ALA A 26 16.77 4.42 1.85
N VAL A 27 16.06 3.32 2.14
CA VAL A 27 16.52 2.28 3.08
C VAL A 27 16.65 0.96 2.32
N ASP A 28 17.74 0.24 2.55
CA ASP A 28 17.96 -1.07 1.98
C ASP A 28 17.66 -2.16 3.01
N TYR A 29 16.79 -3.10 2.60
CA TYR A 29 16.37 -4.23 3.43
C TYR A 29 16.88 -5.54 2.85
N GLY A 30 17.87 -6.13 3.49
CA GLY A 30 18.41 -7.46 3.16
C GLY A 30 17.44 -8.58 3.54
N THR A 31 17.42 -9.63 2.73
CA THR A 31 16.48 -10.76 2.90
C THR A 31 17.21 -12.10 3.08
N TYR A 32 18.38 -12.08 3.73
CA TYR A 32 19.18 -13.28 3.99
C TYR A 32 19.48 -14.08 2.71
N ARG A 33 19.83 -13.39 1.62
CA ARG A 33 20.07 -13.94 0.28
C ARG A 33 18.86 -14.69 -0.33
N LYS A 34 17.64 -14.47 0.20
CA LYS A 34 16.42 -15.09 -0.31
C LYS A 34 15.65 -14.12 -1.20
N LYS A 35 15.17 -14.60 -2.34
CA LYS A 35 14.24 -13.86 -3.20
C LYS A 35 12.83 -14.01 -2.63
N ILE A 36 12.34 -13.01 -1.91
CA ILE A 36 11.01 -13.03 -1.28
C ILE A 36 10.08 -12.04 -1.97
N LYS A 37 8.78 -12.37 -1.96
CA LYS A 37 7.74 -11.49 -2.51
C LYS A 37 7.65 -10.21 -1.71
N GLN A 38 7.44 -9.12 -2.43
CA GLN A 38 7.10 -7.81 -1.90
C GLN A 38 5.66 -7.50 -2.25
N TYR A 39 4.94 -6.87 -1.35
CA TYR A 39 3.52 -6.57 -1.49
C TYR A 39 3.27 -5.06 -1.42
N ALA A 40 2.18 -4.62 -2.04
CA ALA A 40 1.67 -3.28 -1.80
C ALA A 40 1.21 -3.15 -0.33
N ILE A 41 1.35 -1.95 0.26
CA ILE A 41 1.01 -1.74 1.68
C ILE A 41 -0.45 -1.35 1.90
N GLU A 42 -1.12 -0.86 0.84
CA GLU A 42 -2.54 -0.51 0.81
C GLU A 42 -3.04 -0.38 -0.63
N ASP A 43 -4.25 0.17 -0.82
CA ASP A 43 -4.81 0.44 -2.15
C ASP A 43 -3.97 1.50 -2.87
N GLY A 44 -3.52 1.18 -4.06
CA GLY A 44 -2.64 2.02 -4.86
C GLY A 44 -2.73 1.76 -6.35
N ILE A 45 -1.96 2.53 -7.11
CA ILE A 45 -1.86 2.42 -8.57
C ILE A 45 -0.40 2.33 -8.96
N ILE A 46 -0.06 1.37 -9.81
CA ILE A 46 1.29 1.23 -10.35
C ILE A 46 1.55 2.35 -11.37
N THR A 47 2.49 3.23 -11.05
CA THR A 47 2.85 4.37 -11.92
C THR A 47 4.01 4.04 -12.85
N PHE A 48 4.84 3.07 -12.50
CA PHE A 48 5.97 2.63 -13.31
C PHE A 48 6.31 1.16 -13.07
N THR A 49 6.68 0.46 -14.14
CA THR A 49 7.34 -0.86 -14.10
C THR A 49 8.40 -0.91 -15.19
N GLY A 50 9.58 -1.41 -14.89
CA GLY A 50 10.62 -1.58 -15.91
C GLY A 50 12.04 -1.45 -15.37
N LEU A 51 12.98 -1.27 -16.29
CA LEU A 51 14.40 -1.07 -16.03
C LEU A 51 14.71 0.43 -15.92
N ILE A 52 15.47 0.82 -14.92
CA ILE A 52 16.09 2.14 -14.78
C ILE A 52 17.60 1.93 -14.58
N SER A 53 18.39 3.01 -14.49
CA SER A 53 19.85 2.92 -14.30
C SER A 53 20.27 2.07 -13.08
N GLY A 54 19.45 2.03 -12.03
CA GLY A 54 19.70 1.24 -10.83
C GLY A 54 19.21 -0.21 -10.89
N GLY A 55 18.50 -0.66 -11.95
CA GLY A 55 17.96 -2.02 -12.08
C GLY A 55 16.44 -2.06 -12.28
N LYS A 56 15.84 -3.23 -12.14
CA LYS A 56 14.38 -3.40 -12.26
C LYS A 56 13.65 -2.70 -11.12
N ALA A 57 12.66 -1.88 -11.45
CA ALA A 57 11.90 -1.07 -10.50
C ALA A 57 10.39 -1.15 -10.71
N VAL A 58 9.65 -0.98 -9.62
CA VAL A 58 8.22 -0.71 -9.57
C VAL A 58 8.00 0.56 -8.76
N LYS A 59 7.17 1.50 -9.28
CA LYS A 59 6.69 2.64 -8.50
C LYS A 59 5.20 2.50 -8.28
N ILE A 60 4.76 2.80 -7.07
CA ILE A 60 3.36 2.70 -6.64
C ILE A 60 2.97 4.04 -6.04
N LYS A 61 1.90 4.64 -6.57
CA LYS A 61 1.26 5.79 -5.95
C LYS A 61 0.17 5.29 -5.00
N TYR A 62 0.20 5.76 -3.78
CA TYR A 62 -0.80 5.52 -2.73
C TYR A 62 -1.59 6.80 -2.47
N PRO A 63 -2.79 6.95 -3.09
CA PRO A 63 -3.54 8.21 -3.04
C PRO A 63 -3.96 8.63 -1.63
N ARG A 64 -4.38 7.66 -0.78
CA ARG A 64 -4.85 7.94 0.58
C ARG A 64 -3.79 8.63 1.44
N ILE A 65 -2.55 8.17 1.35
CA ILE A 65 -1.44 8.71 2.14
C ILE A 65 -0.60 9.73 1.36
N ASN A 66 -0.97 10.01 0.11
CA ASN A 66 -0.29 10.96 -0.78
C ASN A 66 1.21 10.67 -0.99
N MET A 67 1.58 9.38 -1.09
CA MET A 67 2.96 8.92 -1.23
C MET A 67 3.19 8.16 -2.53
N GLU A 68 4.43 8.20 -3.02
CA GLU A 68 4.94 7.27 -4.03
C GLU A 68 6.07 6.44 -3.44
N PHE A 69 5.93 5.11 -3.53
CA PHE A 69 6.98 4.17 -3.14
C PHE A 69 7.66 3.63 -4.39
N MET A 70 8.98 3.60 -4.39
CA MET A 70 9.79 2.94 -5.40
C MET A 70 10.50 1.73 -4.78
N HIS A 71 10.23 0.57 -5.34
CA HIS A 71 10.89 -0.70 -5.05
C HIS A 71 11.91 -0.96 -6.16
N LEU A 72 13.20 -1.09 -5.83
CA LEU A 72 14.29 -1.24 -6.79
C LEU A 72 15.06 -2.55 -6.56
N HIS A 73 15.91 -2.91 -7.50
CA HIS A 73 16.73 -4.13 -7.60
C HIS A 73 15.91 -5.43 -7.71
N LEU A 74 14.66 -5.35 -8.18
CA LEU A 74 13.78 -6.51 -8.27
C LEU A 74 14.35 -7.62 -9.16
N ASP A 75 14.19 -8.88 -8.74
CA ASP A 75 14.44 -10.05 -9.60
C ASP A 75 13.31 -10.20 -10.63
N LYS A 76 12.06 -10.21 -10.16
CA LYS A 76 10.85 -10.29 -11.00
C LYS A 76 9.90 -9.15 -10.68
N ILE A 77 9.32 -8.56 -11.72
CA ILE A 77 8.17 -7.65 -11.63
C ILE A 77 6.92 -8.48 -11.87
N LEU A 78 5.91 -8.38 -11.00
CA LEU A 78 4.68 -9.18 -11.02
C LEU A 78 3.43 -8.35 -11.36
N VAL A 79 3.60 -7.07 -11.66
CA VAL A 79 2.53 -6.11 -11.96
C VAL A 79 2.87 -5.32 -13.22
N LYS A 80 1.89 -4.59 -13.76
CA LYS A 80 2.06 -3.70 -14.92
C LYS A 80 1.65 -2.27 -14.60
N LYS A 81 2.22 -1.28 -15.31
CA LYS A 81 1.82 0.13 -15.21
C LYS A 81 0.31 0.29 -15.43
N GLY A 82 -0.33 1.12 -14.62
CA GLY A 82 -1.77 1.37 -14.59
C GLY A 82 -2.58 0.36 -13.76
N GLN A 83 -1.97 -0.74 -13.29
CA GLN A 83 -2.67 -1.73 -12.47
C GLN A 83 -3.01 -1.16 -11.09
N SER A 84 -4.27 -1.36 -10.64
CA SER A 84 -4.66 -1.16 -9.24
C SER A 84 -4.16 -2.31 -8.39
N VAL A 85 -3.65 -2.00 -7.21
CA VAL A 85 -3.08 -2.95 -6.25
C VAL A 85 -3.65 -2.73 -4.86
N ASN A 86 -3.56 -3.74 -4.01
CA ASN A 86 -3.93 -3.69 -2.60
C ASN A 86 -2.96 -4.53 -1.75
N LYS A 87 -3.15 -4.58 -0.42
CA LYS A 87 -2.30 -5.33 0.53
C LYS A 87 -2.04 -6.80 0.17
N LYS A 88 -2.90 -7.44 -0.64
CA LYS A 88 -2.76 -8.83 -1.09
C LYS A 88 -1.99 -8.95 -2.41
N THR A 89 -1.71 -7.83 -3.07
CA THR A 89 -1.07 -7.83 -4.38
C THR A 89 0.45 -7.92 -4.24
N ALA A 90 1.02 -9.04 -4.68
CA ALA A 90 2.47 -9.17 -4.83
C ALA A 90 2.94 -8.33 -6.04
N ILE A 91 3.86 -7.40 -5.81
CA ILE A 91 4.34 -6.45 -6.84
C ILE A 91 5.63 -6.90 -7.50
N GLY A 92 6.41 -7.74 -6.83
CA GLY A 92 7.68 -8.26 -7.32
C GLY A 92 8.36 -9.16 -6.30
N THR A 93 9.59 -9.55 -6.60
CA THR A 93 10.47 -10.29 -5.67
C THR A 93 11.77 -9.53 -5.45
N THR A 94 12.33 -9.60 -4.23
CA THR A 94 13.66 -9.05 -3.97
C THR A 94 14.69 -9.66 -4.90
N GLY A 95 15.67 -8.87 -5.32
CA GLY A 95 16.71 -9.30 -6.24
C GLY A 95 18.00 -8.52 -6.08
N MET A 96 18.82 -8.59 -7.13
CA MET A 96 20.13 -7.96 -7.19
C MET A 96 20.38 -7.39 -8.61
N THR A 97 19.33 -6.85 -9.25
CA THR A 97 19.45 -6.28 -10.60
C THR A 97 20.04 -4.86 -10.54
N GLY A 98 20.82 -4.49 -11.57
CA GLY A 98 21.47 -3.20 -11.65
C GLY A 98 22.68 -3.06 -10.70
N ILE A 99 22.79 -1.92 -10.05
CA ILE A 99 23.91 -1.61 -9.14
C ILE A 99 23.58 -2.10 -7.74
N ALA A 100 23.73 -3.39 -7.48
CA ALA A 100 23.48 -4.01 -6.18
C ALA A 100 24.53 -5.08 -5.88
N THR A 101 24.99 -5.16 -4.64
CA THR A 101 26.02 -6.11 -4.17
C THR A 101 25.43 -7.36 -3.49
N GLY A 102 24.13 -7.41 -3.30
CA GLY A 102 23.44 -8.53 -2.66
C GLY A 102 21.93 -8.46 -2.85
N ILE A 103 21.23 -9.55 -2.52
CA ILE A 103 19.76 -9.59 -2.64
C ILE A 103 19.13 -8.73 -1.54
N HIS A 104 18.45 -7.64 -1.94
CA HIS A 104 17.79 -6.71 -1.04
C HIS A 104 16.62 -5.98 -1.73
N LEU A 105 15.84 -5.26 -0.97
CA LEU A 105 14.93 -4.22 -1.42
C LEU A 105 15.58 -2.87 -1.15
N HIS A 106 15.79 -2.05 -2.18
CA HIS A 106 16.03 -0.61 -2.03
C HIS A 106 14.66 0.09 -2.08
N LEU A 107 14.24 0.62 -0.93
CA LEU A 107 12.95 1.31 -0.77
C LEU A 107 13.14 2.81 -0.67
N ARG A 108 12.59 3.55 -1.63
CA ARG A 108 12.50 5.01 -1.59
C ARG A 108 11.04 5.45 -1.46
N ILE A 109 10.78 6.36 -0.54
CA ILE A 109 9.46 6.96 -0.31
C ILE A 109 9.51 8.44 -0.67
N LYS A 110 8.54 8.89 -1.45
CA LYS A 110 8.39 10.28 -1.86
C LYS A 110 7.02 10.79 -1.44
N ASP A 111 7.00 11.89 -0.72
CA ASP A 111 5.77 12.65 -0.46
C ASP A 111 5.39 13.44 -1.73
N LEU A 112 4.21 13.18 -2.26
CA LEU A 112 3.72 13.79 -3.50
C LEU A 112 3.24 15.23 -3.32
N LYS A 113 2.92 15.65 -2.09
CA LYS A 113 2.52 17.02 -1.79
C LYS A 113 3.71 17.95 -1.69
N SER A 114 4.72 17.57 -0.91
CA SER A 114 5.93 18.38 -0.72
C SER A 114 7.03 18.10 -1.73
N ASN A 115 6.90 17.05 -2.54
CA ASN A 115 7.90 16.55 -3.48
C ASN A 115 9.21 16.07 -2.81
N LYS A 116 9.22 15.89 -1.49
CA LYS A 116 10.40 15.48 -0.71
C LYS A 116 10.55 13.95 -0.66
N ILE A 117 11.80 13.49 -0.63
CA ILE A 117 12.12 12.10 -0.32
C ILE A 117 12.23 11.98 1.20
N LEU A 118 11.52 11.02 1.77
CA LEU A 118 11.44 10.78 3.20
C LEU A 118 12.24 9.54 3.60
N ASP A 119 12.72 9.53 4.84
CA ASP A 119 13.27 8.32 5.45
C ASP A 119 12.13 7.31 5.68
N PRO A 120 12.18 6.10 5.07
CA PRO A 120 11.16 5.07 5.25
C PRO A 120 10.94 4.64 6.70
N GLU A 121 11.99 4.60 7.53
CA GLU A 121 11.87 4.19 8.93
C GLU A 121 11.25 5.30 9.80
N GLU A 122 11.57 6.57 9.56
CA GLU A 122 10.91 7.68 10.24
C GLU A 122 9.44 7.83 9.79
N TYR A 123 9.17 7.74 8.51
CA TYR A 123 7.79 7.78 8.00
C TYR A 123 6.94 6.63 8.58
N ALA A 124 7.53 5.45 8.77
CA ALA A 124 6.82 4.31 9.33
C ALA A 124 6.32 4.53 10.77
N LYS A 125 6.92 5.45 11.53
CA LYS A 125 6.47 5.80 12.89
C LYS A 125 5.14 6.54 12.89
N THR A 126 4.88 7.32 11.83
CA THR A 126 3.66 8.12 11.66
C THR A 126 2.63 7.46 10.74
N TYR A 127 3.01 6.38 10.05
CA TYR A 127 2.12 5.67 9.15
C TYR A 127 1.02 4.95 9.91
N GLU A 128 -0.22 5.33 9.63
CA GLU A 128 -1.40 4.63 10.09
C GLU A 128 -1.95 3.74 8.99
N GLU A 129 -2.03 2.46 9.28
CA GLU A 129 -2.58 1.48 8.38
C GLU A 129 -4.08 1.74 8.20
N ASP A 130 -4.55 1.76 6.95
CA ASP A 130 -5.99 1.79 6.69
C ASP A 130 -6.58 0.41 6.98
N ASN A 131 -7.07 0.26 8.20
CA ASN A 131 -7.83 -0.92 8.64
C ASN A 131 -9.34 -0.72 8.44
N HIS A 132 -9.74 0.35 7.76
CA HIS A 132 -11.13 0.64 7.51
C HIS A 132 -11.77 -0.42 6.62
N ILE A 133 -12.90 -0.94 7.05
CA ILE A 133 -13.72 -1.85 6.26
C ILE A 133 -14.75 -1.02 5.50
N TYR A 134 -14.74 -1.17 4.18
CA TYR A 134 -15.74 -0.59 3.31
C TYR A 134 -16.62 -1.68 2.68
N TYR A 135 -17.87 -1.32 2.41
CA TYR A 135 -18.82 -2.16 1.70
C TYR A 135 -19.27 -1.48 0.41
N ILE A 136 -19.25 -2.21 -0.70
CA ILE A 136 -19.83 -1.74 -1.95
C ILE A 136 -21.27 -2.25 -2.03
N VAL A 137 -22.22 -1.33 -2.05
CA VAL A 137 -23.66 -1.62 -2.10
C VAL A 137 -23.99 -2.42 -3.36
N LYS A 138 -24.74 -3.51 -3.19
CA LYS A 138 -25.22 -4.40 -4.26
C LYS A 138 -26.73 -4.24 -4.46
N LYS A 139 -27.24 -4.72 -5.60
CA LYS A 139 -28.68 -4.75 -5.87
C LYS A 139 -29.42 -5.53 -4.78
N GLY A 140 -30.48 -4.93 -4.22
CA GLY A 140 -31.29 -5.50 -3.15
C GLY A 140 -30.75 -5.31 -1.73
N ASP A 141 -29.65 -4.57 -1.56
CA ASP A 141 -29.15 -4.19 -0.24
C ASP A 141 -29.99 -3.07 0.39
N ASN A 142 -29.99 -3.07 1.71
CA ASN A 142 -30.34 -1.94 2.56
C ASN A 142 -29.41 -1.91 3.77
N LEU A 143 -29.38 -0.80 4.51
CA LEU A 143 -28.45 -0.63 5.63
C LEU A 143 -28.64 -1.70 6.73
N SER A 144 -29.86 -2.19 6.95
CA SER A 144 -30.13 -3.25 7.94
C SER A 144 -29.51 -4.58 7.54
N LYS A 145 -29.61 -4.97 6.24
CA LYS A 145 -28.95 -6.19 5.73
C LYS A 145 -27.44 -6.09 5.83
N ILE A 146 -26.88 -4.92 5.46
CA ILE A 146 -25.44 -4.66 5.56
C ILE A 146 -25.01 -4.71 7.03
N GLY A 147 -25.78 -4.09 7.93
CA GLY A 147 -25.50 -4.07 9.37
C GLY A 147 -25.44 -5.48 9.96
N LYS A 148 -26.41 -6.34 9.66
CA LYS A 148 -26.40 -7.75 10.08
C LYS A 148 -25.10 -8.46 9.70
N LYS A 149 -24.59 -8.23 8.48
CA LYS A 149 -23.34 -8.84 7.98
C LYS A 149 -22.10 -8.43 8.79
N TYR A 150 -22.08 -7.21 9.31
CA TYR A 150 -20.95 -6.64 10.04
C TYR A 150 -21.19 -6.50 11.55
N LYS A 151 -22.30 -7.07 12.07
CA LYS A 151 -22.69 -6.99 13.48
C LYS A 151 -22.86 -5.53 13.96
N MET A 152 -23.43 -4.70 13.09
CA MET A 152 -23.72 -3.28 13.34
C MET A 152 -25.19 -3.01 13.12
N THR A 153 -25.71 -1.95 13.75
CA THR A 153 -27.03 -1.40 13.46
C THR A 153 -27.02 -0.59 12.16
N TRP A 154 -28.17 -0.44 11.52
CA TRP A 154 -28.26 0.43 10.35
C TRP A 154 -27.99 1.89 10.68
N GLN A 155 -28.33 2.35 11.92
CA GLN A 155 -28.06 3.70 12.41
C GLN A 155 -26.54 3.98 12.50
N GLU A 156 -25.76 3.03 13.01
CA GLU A 156 -24.31 3.17 13.09
C GLU A 156 -23.69 3.32 11.70
N ILE A 157 -24.11 2.50 10.73
CA ILE A 157 -23.63 2.61 9.36
C ILE A 157 -24.09 3.94 8.75
N TYR A 158 -25.35 4.34 8.94
CA TYR A 158 -25.88 5.59 8.41
C TYR A 158 -25.11 6.80 8.97
N ASN A 159 -24.90 6.87 10.28
CA ASN A 159 -24.20 7.98 10.93
C ASN A 159 -22.75 8.13 10.43
N LYS A 160 -22.06 7.01 10.19
CA LYS A 160 -20.70 7.00 9.63
C LYS A 160 -20.64 7.42 8.15
N ASN A 161 -21.79 7.37 7.43
CA ASN A 161 -21.86 7.60 5.99
C ASN A 161 -22.87 8.71 5.63
N LYS A 162 -23.31 9.53 6.56
CA LYS A 162 -24.37 10.51 6.36
C LYS A 162 -24.06 11.48 5.21
N GLU A 163 -22.81 11.91 5.08
CA GLU A 163 -22.35 12.79 4.00
C GLU A 163 -22.46 12.12 2.61
N ILE A 164 -22.25 10.80 2.55
CA ILE A 164 -22.30 10.03 1.30
C ILE A 164 -23.72 9.62 0.94
N ILE A 165 -24.54 9.25 1.96
CA ILE A 165 -25.93 8.79 1.79
C ILE A 165 -26.90 9.97 1.64
N GLY A 166 -26.62 11.08 2.34
CA GLY A 166 -27.51 12.23 2.46
C GLY A 166 -28.52 12.07 3.62
N ASN A 167 -29.63 12.82 3.57
CA ASN A 167 -30.58 12.91 4.70
C ASN A 167 -31.55 11.73 4.81
N ASN A 168 -31.61 10.84 3.82
CA ASN A 168 -32.53 9.69 3.83
C ASN A 168 -31.74 8.36 3.86
N PRO A 169 -31.75 7.60 4.99
CA PRO A 169 -31.01 6.35 5.13
C PRO A 169 -31.49 5.24 4.17
N ASN A 170 -32.66 5.38 3.58
CA ASN A 170 -33.21 4.41 2.65
C ASN A 170 -32.71 4.59 1.19
N LEU A 171 -31.98 5.68 0.91
CA LEU A 171 -31.50 6.02 -0.43
C LEU A 171 -30.04 5.65 -0.65
N ILE A 172 -29.65 4.39 -0.39
CA ILE A 172 -28.35 3.86 -0.81
C ILE A 172 -28.41 3.37 -2.26
N ARG A 173 -27.31 3.55 -3.01
CA ARG A 173 -27.23 3.26 -4.45
C ARG A 173 -26.26 2.11 -4.72
N VAL A 174 -26.61 1.23 -5.66
CA VAL A 174 -25.71 0.16 -6.13
C VAL A 174 -24.38 0.77 -6.60
N GLY A 175 -23.26 0.19 -6.15
CA GLY A 175 -21.91 0.70 -6.40
C GLY A 175 -21.43 1.75 -5.38
N GLN A 176 -22.29 2.25 -4.51
CA GLN A 176 -21.92 3.21 -3.46
C GLN A 176 -20.97 2.54 -2.45
N LYS A 177 -19.83 3.19 -2.13
CA LYS A 177 -18.85 2.71 -1.16
C LYS A 177 -19.19 3.27 0.22
N LEU A 178 -19.60 2.39 1.13
CA LEU A 178 -19.95 2.74 2.51
C LEU A 178 -18.82 2.35 3.46
N PHE A 179 -18.46 3.26 4.36
CA PHE A 179 -17.56 3.00 5.46
C PHE A 179 -18.26 2.18 6.55
N ILE A 180 -17.64 1.11 7.00
CA ILE A 180 -18.19 0.21 8.03
C ILE A 180 -17.45 0.44 9.36
N GLN A 181 -16.14 0.19 9.37
CA GLN A 181 -15.29 0.35 10.57
C GLN A 181 -13.82 0.47 10.18
#